data_092ee78a5ca09ceebaec22d3e87cc75c
#
_entry.id   092ee78a5ca09ceebaec22d3e87cc75c
#
_cell.length_a   1.000
_cell.length_b   1.000
_cell.length_c   1.000
_cell.angle_alpha   90.00
_cell.angle_beta   90.00
_cell.angle_gamma   90.00
#
_symmetry.space_group_name_H-M   'P 1'
#
loop_
_entity.id
_entity.type
_entity.pdbx_description
1 polymer ?
#
loop_
_entity_poly.entity_id
_entity_poly.type
_entity_poly.pdbx_seq_one_letter_code
_entity_poly.pdbx_strand_id
1 'polypeptide(L)'
;MKHNMKAIAAILAAAVLVTGCFAGCSRKGSASAAPAAAEATTENTETGAAETAGSLRLGQVTAIDGTSVTLALSDQAMDEQMGHGFDGRIPDQSGEMPTPPEGASGATPQMPSGQTQSGEMPTPPEGGMPSGRMPGGTEHGRGGFEFQAGSETVTVTVEESVAVGLKVGDLMLVRFGENGEVQSAEPLRHGQMHGGGQMPGDGQMPGGPGGGMPGQGGSASTGTAASTVCENADGATYTSSAADENAARVDGATVTLNNVTLTKTGASSNTETSDFYGMNAGLLATNGANVTVTGGSFTTDGAGANALFCCGSGTTLTVRDAVIRTSSNNSGGIQTAGGGTTTAENLDVETAGASAAAIRSDRGGGVVTVTGGTYVTKGTGSPAVYSTADITVSGATLTAEASEAVVVEGKNSVTLNDCTLTGSMQGTYGKGSTENLQAVMIYQSMSGDAAMGAGSFTMTGGSLQAKSGDLFYVTNTTAQITLSGVELTPANGVLLRACGNDGSRGWGAAGSNGATVTMTASAQRLVGEILADEISSLSLTLSDGSSFEGAVNPDGAAGRVSLTLGEDCTWKLTGDAWLSAFSGDLSSVDVNGYHLYVAGEQVK
;
A
#
# COMPACT_ATOMS: atom_id res chain seq x y z
N MET A 1 -32.69 -57.63 -3.31
CA MET A 1 -32.99 -57.80 -4.73
C MET A 1 -32.08 -56.88 -5.47
N LYS A 2 -30.99 -57.41 -5.94
CA LYS A 2 -30.65 -57.77 -7.33
C LYS A 2 -30.49 -56.55 -8.21
N HIS A 3 -29.24 -56.22 -8.48
CA HIS A 3 -28.50 -56.43 -9.80
C HIS A 3 -28.60 -55.19 -10.69
N ASN A 4 -27.58 -54.62 -11.35
CA ASN A 4 -26.37 -55.09 -12.03
C ASN A 4 -25.48 -53.86 -12.31
N MET A 5 -24.25 -53.79 -12.06
CA MET A 5 -23.01 -54.13 -12.77
C MET A 5 -23.05 -54.29 -14.28
N LYS A 6 -22.20 -53.51 -14.97
CA LYS A 6 -21.30 -53.81 -16.08
C LYS A 6 -20.73 -52.48 -16.62
N ALA A 7 -19.47 -52.10 -16.55
CA ALA A 7 -18.19 -52.71 -17.00
C ALA A 7 -17.95 -52.62 -18.51
N ILE A 8 -16.66 -52.38 -18.83
CA ILE A 8 -15.89 -52.63 -20.06
C ILE A 8 -15.49 -51.33 -20.77
N ALA A 9 -14.28 -50.94 -20.79
CA ALA A 9 -12.90 -51.37 -21.13
C ALA A 9 -12.39 -50.62 -22.37
N ALA A 10 -11.27 -49.94 -22.19
CA ALA A 10 -9.94 -50.16 -22.75
C ALA A 10 -9.73 -50.04 -24.26
N ILE A 11 -8.60 -49.46 -24.62
CA ILE A 11 -7.65 -49.73 -25.75
C ILE A 11 -7.03 -48.37 -26.16
N LEU A 12 -5.77 -48.10 -26.41
CA LEU A 12 -4.51 -48.85 -26.55
C LEU A 12 -3.36 -47.83 -26.55
N ALA A 13 -2.21 -48.27 -26.17
CA ALA A 13 -0.91 -47.62 -26.15
C ALA A 13 -0.38 -47.32 -27.58
N ALA A 14 0.44 -46.26 -27.65
CA ALA A 14 1.53 -46.22 -28.63
C ALA A 14 2.77 -45.61 -27.93
N ALA A 15 3.73 -46.47 -27.66
CA ALA A 15 5.08 -46.10 -27.23
C ALA A 15 5.88 -45.63 -28.44
N VAL A 16 6.60 -44.50 -28.28
CA VAL A 16 7.80 -44.24 -29.09
C VAL A 16 8.92 -43.91 -28.13
N LEU A 17 9.85 -44.86 -28.04
CA LEU A 17 11.18 -44.68 -27.47
C LEU A 17 11.98 -43.72 -28.34
N VAL A 18 12.58 -42.68 -27.76
CA VAL A 18 13.83 -42.11 -28.26
C VAL A 18 14.77 -41.94 -27.08
N THR A 19 15.82 -42.74 -27.16
CA THR A 19 17.02 -42.76 -26.33
C THR A 19 17.86 -41.50 -26.59
N GLY A 20 18.46 -40.95 -25.50
CA GLY A 20 19.82 -40.43 -25.57
C GLY A 20 19.98 -38.94 -25.27
N CYS A 21 20.55 -38.55 -24.25
CA CYS A 21 21.95 -38.24 -24.02
C CYS A 21 22.11 -37.29 -22.82
N PHE A 22 22.88 -37.75 -21.90
CA PHE A 22 23.50 -36.92 -20.84
C PHE A 22 24.32 -35.79 -21.46
N ALA A 23 24.12 -34.55 -21.02
CA ALA A 23 25.12 -33.50 -21.17
C ALA A 23 25.09 -32.60 -19.92
N GLY A 24 26.22 -32.65 -19.20
CA GLY A 24 26.47 -31.90 -18.01
C GLY A 24 26.51 -30.38 -18.28
N CYS A 25 26.01 -29.62 -17.33
CA CYS A 25 26.14 -28.17 -17.27
C CYS A 25 27.57 -27.76 -16.99
N SER A 26 28.33 -27.43 -18.05
CA SER A 26 29.52 -26.60 -17.98
C SER A 26 29.29 -25.39 -18.87
N ARG A 27 28.95 -24.26 -18.30
CA ARG A 27 28.87 -23.00 -19.06
C ARG A 27 30.17 -22.23 -18.96
N LYS A 28 30.90 -22.25 -20.05
CA LYS A 28 31.82 -21.17 -20.43
C LYS A 28 30.98 -20.01 -20.97
N GLY A 29 31.33 -18.80 -20.51
CA GLY A 29 30.67 -17.57 -20.90
C GLY A 29 30.65 -17.35 -22.41
N SER A 30 29.51 -16.94 -22.88
CA SER A 30 29.37 -16.25 -24.18
C SER A 30 28.67 -14.94 -23.88
N ALA A 31 29.37 -13.85 -24.17
CA ALA A 31 28.83 -12.51 -24.10
C ALA A 31 27.65 -12.42 -25.09
N SER A 32 26.45 -12.21 -24.57
CA SER A 32 25.30 -11.80 -25.36
C SER A 32 25.25 -10.29 -25.30
N ALA A 33 25.25 -9.68 -26.47
CA ALA A 33 25.16 -8.25 -26.67
C ALA A 33 23.88 -7.71 -26.00
N ALA A 34 24.05 -6.61 -25.28
CA ALA A 34 22.95 -5.75 -24.84
C ALA A 34 22.09 -5.32 -26.05
N PRO A 35 20.78 -5.18 -25.91
CA PRO A 35 19.98 -4.53 -26.93
C PRO A 35 20.48 -3.09 -27.08
N ALA A 36 20.73 -2.69 -28.31
CA ALA A 36 21.20 -1.37 -28.69
C ALA A 36 20.25 -0.30 -28.16
N ALA A 37 20.80 0.68 -27.48
CA ALA A 37 20.12 1.93 -27.19
C ALA A 37 19.61 2.52 -28.51
N ALA A 38 18.36 2.98 -28.53
CA ALA A 38 17.79 3.66 -29.68
C ALA A 38 18.63 4.91 -30.00
N GLU A 39 19.19 4.96 -31.18
CA GLU A 39 19.89 6.17 -31.69
C GLU A 39 18.86 7.29 -31.88
N ALA A 40 18.99 8.36 -31.10
CA ALA A 40 18.25 9.59 -31.29
C ALA A 40 18.86 10.36 -32.48
N THR A 41 18.12 10.51 -33.56
CA THR A 41 18.47 11.43 -34.64
C THR A 41 18.02 12.84 -34.27
N THR A 42 18.97 13.73 -34.06
CA THR A 42 18.72 15.15 -33.78
C THR A 42 18.81 15.98 -35.07
N GLU A 43 17.74 16.72 -35.40
CA GLU A 43 17.86 17.90 -36.26
C GLU A 43 17.99 19.14 -35.37
N ASN A 44 19.20 19.72 -35.33
CA ASN A 44 19.49 20.96 -34.62
C ASN A 44 19.31 22.17 -35.54
N THR A 45 18.50 23.13 -35.10
CA THR A 45 18.56 24.49 -35.65
C THR A 45 19.32 25.36 -34.65
N GLU A 46 20.57 25.72 -35.01
CA GLU A 46 21.50 26.47 -34.18
C GLU A 46 21.07 27.91 -33.93
N THR A 47 21.09 28.32 -32.64
CA THR A 47 21.64 29.62 -32.21
C THR A 47 22.26 29.43 -30.82
N GLY A 48 23.59 29.60 -30.77
CA GLY A 48 24.48 29.06 -29.78
C GLY A 48 24.45 29.63 -28.39
N ALA A 49 24.75 28.73 -27.47
CA ALA A 49 25.60 28.95 -26.29
C ALA A 49 26.28 27.61 -26.00
N ALA A 50 27.59 27.61 -25.81
CA ALA A 50 28.37 26.41 -25.53
C ALA A 50 27.99 25.87 -24.16
N GLU A 51 27.34 24.71 -24.14
CA GLU A 51 26.99 23.99 -22.90
C GLU A 51 28.10 23.01 -22.52
N THR A 52 28.39 22.97 -21.23
CA THR A 52 29.35 22.05 -20.59
C THR A 52 28.77 20.64 -20.50
N ALA A 53 29.63 19.64 -20.63
CA ALA A 53 29.32 18.20 -20.56
C ALA A 53 28.36 17.82 -19.44
N GLY A 54 27.30 17.08 -19.76
CA GLY A 54 26.40 16.48 -18.77
C GLY A 54 25.25 17.37 -18.27
N SER A 55 24.83 18.41 -19.02
CA SER A 55 23.77 19.31 -18.58
C SER A 55 22.37 18.65 -18.55
N LEU A 56 21.59 18.99 -17.54
CA LEU A 56 20.21 18.54 -17.33
C LEU A 56 19.27 19.74 -17.48
N ARG A 57 18.23 19.65 -18.33
CA ARG A 57 17.27 20.73 -18.56
C ARG A 57 15.82 20.24 -18.51
N LEU A 58 14.91 21.12 -18.16
CA LEU A 58 13.48 20.86 -18.29
C LEU A 58 13.00 21.22 -19.69
N GLY A 59 12.15 20.36 -20.27
CA GLY A 59 11.46 20.63 -21.52
C GLY A 59 9.95 20.47 -21.35
N GLN A 60 9.16 21.40 -21.88
CA GLN A 60 7.72 21.29 -21.94
C GLN A 60 7.28 20.73 -23.29
N VAL A 61 6.42 19.71 -23.27
CA VAL A 61 5.86 19.11 -24.50
C VAL A 61 5.02 20.13 -25.25
N THR A 62 5.41 20.42 -26.49
CA THR A 62 4.73 21.34 -27.39
C THR A 62 3.98 20.64 -28.53
N ALA A 63 4.46 19.47 -28.96
CA ALA A 63 3.80 18.64 -29.97
C ALA A 63 4.12 17.15 -29.75
N ILE A 64 3.20 16.29 -30.16
CA ILE A 64 3.35 14.82 -30.15
C ILE A 64 2.87 14.29 -31.51
N ASP A 65 3.72 13.54 -32.21
CA ASP A 65 3.40 12.86 -33.46
C ASP A 65 3.91 11.40 -33.38
N GLY A 66 3.00 10.48 -33.05
CA GLY A 66 3.37 9.09 -32.74
C GLY A 66 4.33 9.02 -31.56
N THR A 67 5.52 8.48 -31.76
CA THR A 67 6.60 8.42 -30.76
C THR A 67 7.52 9.63 -30.77
N SER A 68 7.32 10.57 -31.68
CA SER A 68 8.10 11.80 -31.81
C SER A 68 7.50 12.92 -30.96
N VAL A 69 8.25 13.44 -30.00
CA VAL A 69 7.80 14.45 -29.03
C VAL A 69 8.68 15.70 -29.17
N THR A 70 8.05 16.84 -29.42
CA THR A 70 8.75 18.14 -29.48
C THR A 70 8.64 18.85 -28.14
N LEU A 71 9.77 19.33 -27.64
CA LEU A 71 9.90 19.97 -26.34
C LEU A 71 10.43 21.39 -26.49
N ALA A 72 9.85 22.35 -25.79
CA ALA A 72 10.45 23.66 -25.54
C ALA A 72 11.32 23.57 -24.28
N LEU A 73 12.62 23.84 -24.40
CA LEU A 73 13.56 23.72 -23.28
C LEU A 73 13.57 24.97 -22.40
N SER A 74 13.86 24.81 -21.10
CA SER A 74 14.11 25.93 -20.20
C SER A 74 15.48 26.58 -20.51
N ASP A 75 15.59 27.90 -20.30
CA ASP A 75 16.86 28.60 -20.47
C ASP A 75 17.87 28.33 -19.34
N GLN A 76 17.47 27.64 -18.28
CA GLN A 76 18.30 27.32 -17.14
C GLN A 76 18.68 25.84 -17.14
N ALA A 77 19.98 25.55 -17.12
CA ALA A 77 20.47 24.22 -16.80
C ALA A 77 20.23 23.90 -15.31
N MET A 78 19.85 22.67 -14.99
CA MET A 78 19.71 22.20 -13.61
C MET A 78 21.04 21.61 -13.14
N ASP A 79 21.47 21.96 -11.91
CA ASP A 79 22.66 21.35 -11.30
C ASP A 79 22.45 19.85 -11.11
N GLU A 80 23.44 19.03 -11.47
CA GLU A 80 23.41 17.57 -11.33
C GLU A 80 23.17 17.09 -9.88
N GLN A 81 23.38 17.95 -8.89
CA GLN A 81 23.14 17.64 -7.46
C GLN A 81 21.66 17.53 -7.09
N MET A 82 20.72 17.92 -7.91
CA MET A 82 19.29 17.74 -7.64
C MET A 82 18.73 16.37 -8.10
N GLY A 83 19.50 15.56 -8.80
CA GLY A 83 19.08 14.28 -9.38
C GLY A 83 19.58 13.02 -8.66
N HIS A 84 20.45 13.13 -7.67
CA HIS A 84 20.97 11.99 -6.93
C HIS A 84 20.65 12.12 -5.45
N GLY A 85 19.98 11.14 -4.90
CA GLY A 85 19.78 10.95 -3.46
C GLY A 85 21.14 10.96 -2.75
N PHE A 86 21.17 11.65 -1.63
CA PHE A 86 22.30 11.91 -0.77
C PHE A 86 23.12 10.64 -0.47
N ASP A 87 24.35 10.57 -1.01
CA ASP A 87 25.40 9.66 -0.55
C ASP A 87 26.24 10.40 0.50
N GLY A 88 26.03 10.06 1.77
CA GLY A 88 26.64 10.73 2.92
C GLY A 88 28.14 10.46 3.03
N ARG A 89 28.96 11.30 2.43
CA ARG A 89 30.38 11.47 2.80
C ARG A 89 30.65 12.91 3.20
N ILE A 90 30.88 13.10 4.50
CA ILE A 90 31.37 14.34 5.10
C ILE A 90 32.86 14.48 4.76
N PRO A 91 33.32 15.61 4.18
CA PRO A 91 34.75 15.90 4.10
C PRO A 91 35.27 16.32 5.48
N ASP A 92 36.36 15.69 5.89
CA ASP A 92 37.15 16.02 7.08
C ASP A 92 37.67 17.47 6.98
N GLN A 93 37.19 18.34 7.85
CA GLN A 93 37.79 19.66 8.09
C GLN A 93 38.31 19.71 9.52
N SER A 94 39.58 19.37 9.69
CA SER A 94 40.36 19.71 10.89
C SER A 94 40.60 21.24 10.93
N GLY A 95 39.83 21.94 11.72
CA GLY A 95 40.04 23.36 12.05
C GLY A 95 39.71 23.61 13.51
N GLU A 96 40.75 24.00 14.29
CA GLU A 96 40.69 24.26 15.70
C GLU A 96 39.62 25.32 16.05
N MET A 97 38.80 25.02 17.10
CA MET A 97 37.92 25.99 17.75
C MET A 97 38.63 26.66 18.89
N PRO A 98 38.45 27.98 19.09
CA PRO A 98 38.99 28.70 20.24
C PRO A 98 38.14 28.42 21.49
N THR A 99 38.84 28.22 22.61
CA THR A 99 38.30 28.00 23.97
C THR A 99 37.57 29.22 24.52
N PRO A 100 36.43 29.02 25.22
CA PRO A 100 35.78 30.08 25.99
C PRO A 100 36.45 30.26 27.37
N PRO A 101 36.39 31.46 27.96
CA PRO A 101 37.04 31.75 29.27
C PRO A 101 36.20 31.21 30.43
N GLU A 102 36.94 30.74 31.46
CA GLU A 102 36.44 30.31 32.77
C GLU A 102 35.82 31.46 33.59
N GLY A 103 34.78 31.12 34.31
CA GLY A 103 34.42 31.78 35.57
C GLY A 103 32.97 32.15 35.73
N ALA A 104 32.24 31.39 36.51
CA ALA A 104 31.52 31.81 37.71
C ALA A 104 30.50 30.75 38.17
N SER A 105 30.72 30.29 39.37
CA SER A 105 29.84 29.45 40.19
C SER A 105 28.62 30.23 40.67
N GLY A 106 27.46 29.59 40.81
CA GLY A 106 26.36 30.13 41.58
C GLY A 106 25.02 29.45 41.47
N ALA A 107 24.74 28.56 42.42
CA ALA A 107 23.45 28.32 43.08
C ALA A 107 22.16 28.01 42.31
N THR A 108 21.69 26.83 42.51
CA THR A 108 20.28 26.37 42.42
C THR A 108 19.35 27.13 43.36
N PRO A 109 18.11 27.44 42.99
CA PRO A 109 17.03 27.59 43.98
C PRO A 109 15.95 26.51 43.80
N GLN A 110 15.57 25.98 44.95
CA GLN A 110 14.45 25.09 45.23
C GLN A 110 13.09 25.74 44.94
N MET A 111 12.15 24.92 44.51
CA MET A 111 10.71 25.23 44.49
C MET A 111 10.11 25.19 45.90
N PRO A 112 9.13 26.03 46.22
CA PRO A 112 8.16 25.74 47.26
C PRO A 112 6.79 25.35 46.70
N SER A 113 6.22 24.38 47.37
CA SER A 113 4.87 23.87 47.25
C SER A 113 3.82 24.83 47.81
N GLY A 114 2.66 24.89 47.15
CA GLY A 114 1.38 25.03 47.86
C GLY A 114 0.54 26.27 47.52
N GLN A 115 -0.65 25.97 47.14
CA GLN A 115 -1.96 26.57 47.43
C GLN A 115 -2.78 27.10 46.24
N THR A 116 -3.93 26.48 46.12
CA THR A 116 -5.13 26.82 45.36
C THR A 116 -5.70 28.18 45.74
N GLN A 117 -6.07 29.00 44.76
CA GLN A 117 -7.23 29.90 44.89
C GLN A 117 -7.84 30.23 43.52
N SER A 118 -9.17 30.06 43.48
CA SER A 118 -10.12 30.47 42.47
C SER A 118 -10.16 31.98 42.25
N GLY A 119 -10.22 32.44 40.99
CA GLY A 119 -10.45 33.84 40.67
C GLY A 119 -10.93 34.01 39.24
N GLU A 120 -12.11 34.60 39.09
CA GLU A 120 -12.85 34.91 37.88
C GLU A 120 -12.05 35.73 36.87
N MET A 121 -12.27 35.47 35.58
CA MET A 121 -11.77 36.31 34.49
C MET A 121 -12.73 37.48 34.21
N PRO A 122 -12.24 38.70 33.97
CA PRO A 122 -13.05 39.82 33.54
C PRO A 122 -13.20 39.83 32.00
N THR A 123 -14.41 40.17 31.56
CA THR A 123 -14.83 40.41 30.19
C THR A 123 -14.14 41.63 29.55
N PRO A 124 -13.87 41.59 28.22
CA PRO A 124 -13.37 42.77 27.50
C PRO A 124 -14.53 43.70 27.07
N PRO A 125 -14.29 45.04 26.98
CA PRO A 125 -15.32 46.00 26.55
C PRO A 125 -15.43 46.09 25.03
N GLU A 126 -16.66 46.33 24.60
CA GLU A 126 -17.03 46.68 23.22
C GLU A 126 -16.49 48.09 22.85
N GLY A 127 -15.96 48.23 21.64
CA GLY A 127 -15.62 49.54 21.08
C GLY A 127 -15.32 49.47 19.60
N GLY A 128 -16.15 50.18 18.84
CA GLY A 128 -16.36 50.16 17.41
C GLY A 128 -15.17 50.48 16.49
N MET A 129 -15.39 50.15 15.21
CA MET A 129 -14.52 50.38 14.05
C MET A 129 -14.24 51.88 13.79
N PRO A 130 -13.14 52.16 13.08
CA PRO A 130 -13.30 52.79 11.77
C PRO A 130 -12.46 52.17 10.66
N SER A 131 -13.04 52.16 9.48
CA SER A 131 -12.48 51.83 8.19
C SER A 131 -11.29 52.70 7.81
N GLY A 132 -10.12 52.08 7.60
CA GLY A 132 -8.96 52.75 7.06
C GLY A 132 -8.23 51.84 6.07
N ARG A 133 -8.34 52.19 4.81
CA ARG A 133 -7.64 51.55 3.68
C ARG A 133 -6.16 51.88 3.77
N MET A 134 -5.27 50.87 3.85
CA MET A 134 -3.83 51.02 3.68
C MET A 134 -3.34 50.26 2.44
N PRO A 135 -2.34 50.79 1.72
CA PRO A 135 -1.91 50.24 0.45
C PRO A 135 -0.79 49.22 0.61
N GLY A 136 -0.81 48.22 -0.27
CA GLY A 136 0.35 47.50 -0.76
C GLY A 136 1.22 46.76 0.27
N GLY A 137 0.82 45.58 0.68
CA GLY A 137 1.72 44.56 1.23
C GLY A 137 1.87 43.47 0.20
N THR A 138 3.07 43.29 -0.29
CA THR A 138 3.47 42.21 -1.20
C THR A 138 3.10 40.86 -0.61
N GLU A 139 2.23 40.13 -1.29
CA GLU A 139 1.98 38.72 -1.06
C GLU A 139 3.30 37.97 -1.26
N HIS A 140 3.84 37.40 -0.20
CA HIS A 140 4.84 36.34 -0.32
C HIS A 140 4.07 35.08 -0.77
N GLY A 141 3.95 34.94 -2.09
CA GLY A 141 3.47 33.73 -2.75
C GLY A 141 4.36 32.55 -2.33
N ARG A 142 3.73 31.46 -1.94
CA ARG A 142 4.33 30.12 -1.94
C ARG A 142 4.92 29.91 -3.33
N GLY A 143 6.26 29.79 -3.40
CA GLY A 143 6.98 29.55 -4.65
C GLY A 143 6.61 28.19 -5.22
N GLY A 144 5.59 28.14 -6.04
CA GLY A 144 5.41 27.09 -7.03
C GLY A 144 6.44 27.33 -8.11
N PHE A 145 7.17 26.31 -8.52
CA PHE A 145 8.08 26.38 -9.66
C PHE A 145 7.24 26.63 -10.91
N GLU A 146 7.39 27.78 -11.53
CA GLU A 146 6.74 28.12 -12.79
C GLU A 146 7.76 27.85 -13.91
N PHE A 147 7.45 26.90 -14.79
CA PHE A 147 8.29 26.60 -15.95
C PHE A 147 8.28 27.80 -16.90
N GLN A 148 9.46 28.33 -17.21
CA GLN A 148 9.63 29.34 -18.26
C GLN A 148 10.29 28.69 -19.47
N ALA A 149 9.53 28.60 -20.57
CA ALA A 149 10.04 28.11 -21.84
C ALA A 149 11.07 29.09 -22.40
N GLY A 150 12.24 28.59 -22.73
CA GLY A 150 13.24 29.29 -23.52
C GLY A 150 12.90 29.30 -25.03
N SER A 151 13.78 29.82 -25.84
CA SER A 151 13.61 29.88 -27.28
C SER A 151 14.03 28.59 -28.03
N GLU A 152 14.67 27.67 -27.33
CA GLU A 152 15.22 26.42 -27.89
C GLU A 152 14.18 25.29 -27.84
N THR A 153 14.07 24.54 -28.93
CA THR A 153 13.21 23.36 -29.02
C THR A 153 14.03 22.14 -29.44
N VAL A 154 13.69 20.98 -28.90
CA VAL A 154 14.28 19.70 -29.28
C VAL A 154 13.18 18.68 -29.56
N THR A 155 13.37 17.83 -30.56
CA THR A 155 12.48 16.72 -30.85
C THR A 155 13.17 15.42 -30.47
N VAL A 156 12.50 14.63 -29.63
CA VAL A 156 12.99 13.35 -29.10
C VAL A 156 12.07 12.22 -29.52
N THR A 157 12.61 11.04 -29.73
CA THR A 157 11.82 9.82 -29.92
C THR A 157 11.71 9.11 -28.58
N VAL A 158 10.47 8.86 -28.12
CA VAL A 158 10.19 8.14 -26.88
C VAL A 158 9.55 6.79 -27.19
N GLU A 159 9.55 5.86 -26.22
CA GLU A 159 8.83 4.60 -26.38
C GLU A 159 7.32 4.82 -26.53
N GLU A 160 6.64 3.96 -27.29
CA GLU A 160 5.20 4.04 -27.55
C GLU A 160 4.37 4.09 -26.26
N SER A 161 4.78 3.33 -25.24
CA SER A 161 4.19 3.32 -23.91
C SER A 161 4.27 4.68 -23.19
N VAL A 162 5.33 5.45 -23.44
CA VAL A 162 5.54 6.79 -22.90
C VAL A 162 4.73 7.81 -23.70
N ALA A 163 4.78 7.73 -25.03
CA ALA A 163 4.08 8.65 -25.93
C ALA A 163 2.56 8.65 -25.70
N VAL A 164 1.95 7.48 -25.48
CA VAL A 164 0.50 7.33 -25.21
C VAL A 164 0.07 8.03 -23.91
N GLY A 165 0.99 8.17 -22.94
CA GLY A 165 0.72 8.82 -21.65
C GLY A 165 0.97 10.32 -21.60
N LEU A 166 1.64 10.90 -22.63
CA LEU A 166 2.02 12.30 -22.67
C LEU A 166 0.91 13.19 -23.24
N LYS A 167 0.89 14.43 -22.77
CA LYS A 167 0.03 15.50 -23.27
C LYS A 167 0.83 16.77 -23.53
N VAL A 168 0.39 17.59 -24.47
CA VAL A 168 0.94 18.95 -24.66
C VAL A 168 0.78 19.73 -23.35
N GLY A 169 1.88 20.30 -22.89
CA GLY A 169 1.99 20.99 -21.60
C GLY A 169 2.70 20.18 -20.51
N ASP A 170 2.84 18.86 -20.66
CA ASP A 170 3.60 18.05 -19.71
C ASP A 170 5.09 18.45 -19.71
N LEU A 171 5.75 18.29 -18.55
CA LEU A 171 7.17 18.55 -18.41
C LEU A 171 7.97 17.26 -18.54
N MET A 172 9.10 17.36 -19.22
CA MET A 172 10.09 16.29 -19.37
C MET A 172 11.46 16.74 -18.89
N LEU A 173 12.22 15.83 -18.32
CA LEU A 173 13.61 16.03 -17.97
C LEU A 173 14.48 15.56 -19.13
N VAL A 174 15.30 16.44 -19.67
CA VAL A 174 16.15 16.18 -20.85
C VAL A 174 17.61 16.21 -20.43
N ARG A 175 18.33 15.13 -20.67
CA ARG A 175 19.76 15.01 -20.40
C ARG A 175 20.53 15.14 -21.70
N PHE A 176 21.54 16.00 -21.70
CA PHE A 176 22.44 16.24 -22.82
C PHE A 176 23.82 15.63 -22.57
N GLY A 177 24.43 15.09 -23.60
CA GLY A 177 25.81 14.62 -23.61
C GLY A 177 26.85 15.72 -23.81
N GLU A 178 28.12 15.30 -23.85
CA GLU A 178 29.26 16.22 -23.97
C GLU A 178 29.28 17.04 -25.29
N ASN A 179 28.57 16.57 -26.30
CA ASN A 179 28.49 17.23 -27.61
C ASN A 179 27.15 17.95 -27.84
N GLY A 180 26.31 18.09 -26.77
CA GLY A 180 24.98 18.71 -26.86
C GLY A 180 23.90 17.79 -27.46
N GLU A 181 24.17 16.50 -27.69
CA GLU A 181 23.18 15.53 -28.13
C GLU A 181 22.27 15.12 -26.97
N VAL A 182 20.98 14.86 -27.23
CA VAL A 182 20.07 14.34 -26.24
C VAL A 182 20.39 12.87 -25.95
N GLN A 183 20.74 12.57 -24.71
CA GLN A 183 21.00 11.21 -24.22
C GLN A 183 19.74 10.52 -23.68
N SER A 184 18.89 11.27 -23.00
CA SER A 184 17.59 10.77 -22.54
C SER A 184 16.58 11.90 -22.38
N ALA A 185 15.28 11.57 -22.51
CA ALA A 185 14.18 12.46 -22.21
C ALA A 185 13.09 11.66 -21.48
N GLU A 186 12.79 12.05 -20.24
CA GLU A 186 11.87 11.33 -19.35
C GLU A 186 10.77 12.26 -18.85
N PRO A 187 9.49 11.80 -18.76
CA PRO A 187 8.42 12.61 -18.21
C PRO A 187 8.70 13.04 -16.76
N LEU A 188 8.59 14.34 -16.47
CA LEU A 188 8.71 14.85 -15.12
C LEU A 188 7.42 14.56 -14.36
N ARG A 189 7.48 13.65 -13.39
CA ARG A 189 6.31 13.31 -12.55
C ARG A 189 6.21 14.29 -11.38
N HIS A 190 5.00 14.71 -11.04
CA HIS A 190 4.66 15.79 -10.08
C HIS A 190 5.20 15.61 -8.64
N GLY A 191 5.97 14.58 -8.32
CA GLY A 191 6.58 14.33 -7.01
C GLY A 191 8.04 14.76 -6.83
N GLN A 192 8.74 15.22 -7.86
CA GLN A 192 10.19 15.48 -7.81
C GLN A 192 10.60 16.89 -7.35
N MET A 193 9.67 17.81 -7.12
CA MET A 193 9.99 19.23 -6.83
C MET A 193 9.74 19.70 -5.38
N HIS A 194 9.68 18.84 -4.39
CA HIS A 194 9.68 19.27 -3.00
C HIS A 194 10.93 18.76 -2.27
N GLY A 195 12.06 19.36 -2.59
CA GLY A 195 13.28 19.27 -1.80
C GLY A 195 13.42 20.48 -0.89
N GLY A 196 13.67 20.26 0.40
CA GLY A 196 14.25 21.24 1.28
C GLY A 196 13.41 21.72 2.46
N GLY A 197 13.25 20.90 3.47
CA GLY A 197 12.98 21.31 4.84
C GLY A 197 13.90 20.53 5.77
N GLN A 198 14.95 21.17 6.25
CA GLN A 198 15.92 20.62 7.19
C GLN A 198 15.24 20.30 8.53
N MET A 199 15.27 19.06 8.98
CA MET A 199 14.90 18.67 10.34
C MET A 199 16.13 18.19 11.10
N PRO A 200 16.29 18.55 12.39
CA PRO A 200 17.41 18.10 13.22
C PRO A 200 17.25 16.64 13.63
N GLY A 201 18.39 16.01 13.78
CA GLY A 201 18.72 14.65 13.96
C GLY A 201 18.09 13.81 15.06
N ASP A 202 18.41 12.53 14.88
CA ASP A 202 18.48 11.41 15.81
C ASP A 202 17.17 10.72 16.19
N GLY A 203 16.94 9.62 15.51
CA GLY A 203 15.99 8.57 15.89
C GLY A 203 15.78 7.60 14.76
N GLN A 204 16.50 6.51 14.78
CA GLN A 204 16.32 5.36 13.90
C GLN A 204 14.87 4.90 13.93
N MET A 205 14.16 5.03 12.80
CA MET A 205 12.77 4.57 12.65
C MET A 205 12.73 3.25 11.92
N PRO A 206 11.93 2.29 12.39
CA PRO A 206 11.51 1.17 11.56
C PRO A 206 10.49 1.68 10.53
N GLY A 207 10.73 1.38 9.25
CA GLY A 207 9.88 1.83 8.16
C GLY A 207 8.44 1.30 8.26
N GLY A 208 7.49 2.21 8.29
CA GLY A 208 6.09 1.92 7.95
C GLY A 208 5.91 1.96 6.43
N PRO A 209 4.80 1.47 5.88
CA PRO A 209 4.54 1.52 4.45
C PRO A 209 4.28 2.97 4.01
N GLY A 210 5.32 3.62 3.53
CA GLY A 210 5.29 4.99 3.04
C GLY A 210 6.59 5.26 2.31
N GLY A 211 6.79 4.67 1.15
CA GLY A 211 7.98 4.82 0.34
C GLY A 211 7.77 5.76 -0.82
N GLY A 212 8.79 6.51 -1.16
CA GLY A 212 8.90 7.18 -2.45
C GLY A 212 9.03 6.14 -3.57
N MET A 213 8.53 6.46 -4.77
CA MET A 213 8.69 5.62 -5.95
C MET A 213 10.19 5.38 -6.23
N PRO A 214 10.63 4.15 -6.47
CA PRO A 214 11.92 3.94 -7.13
C PRO A 214 11.82 4.47 -8.56
N GLY A 215 12.74 5.32 -8.96
CA GLY A 215 12.93 5.62 -10.37
C GLY A 215 13.14 4.31 -11.14
N GLN A 216 12.43 4.12 -12.24
CA GLN A 216 12.70 3.02 -13.16
C GLN A 216 14.14 3.19 -13.66
N GLY A 217 14.98 2.20 -13.43
CA GLY A 217 16.31 2.18 -14.03
C GLY A 217 17.40 1.42 -13.27
N GLY A 218 17.24 1.16 -11.98
CA GLY A 218 18.12 0.23 -11.28
C GLY A 218 17.53 -1.17 -11.32
N SER A 219 18.27 -2.15 -11.78
CA SER A 219 17.91 -3.56 -11.58
C SER A 219 17.72 -3.76 -10.09
N ALA A 220 16.46 -3.95 -9.65
CA ALA A 220 16.17 -4.15 -8.24
C ALA A 220 16.96 -5.37 -7.75
N SER A 221 17.84 -5.14 -6.78
CA SER A 221 18.64 -6.23 -6.24
C SER A 221 17.74 -7.14 -5.41
N THR A 222 17.58 -8.37 -5.85
CA THR A 222 16.95 -9.41 -5.02
C THR A 222 17.90 -9.96 -3.96
N GLY A 223 19.07 -9.34 -3.76
CA GLY A 223 20.10 -9.80 -2.85
C GLY A 223 20.81 -11.07 -3.34
N THR A 224 21.50 -11.75 -2.44
CA THR A 224 22.14 -13.06 -2.68
C THR A 224 21.22 -14.20 -2.25
N ALA A 225 21.64 -15.44 -2.48
CA ALA A 225 20.98 -16.64 -1.99
C ALA A 225 22.00 -17.63 -1.46
N ALA A 226 21.77 -18.13 -0.24
CA ALA A 226 22.58 -19.21 0.34
C ALA A 226 22.43 -20.50 -0.47
N SER A 227 21.23 -20.75 -0.98
CA SER A 227 20.92 -21.90 -1.83
C SER A 227 20.09 -21.48 -3.04
N THR A 228 20.60 -21.71 -4.25
CA THR A 228 19.81 -21.66 -5.48
C THR A 228 19.24 -23.05 -5.75
N VAL A 229 17.91 -23.14 -5.74
CA VAL A 229 17.20 -24.42 -5.85
C VAL A 229 16.68 -24.56 -7.27
N CYS A 230 17.16 -25.55 -7.98
CA CYS A 230 16.76 -25.87 -9.37
C CYS A 230 16.24 -27.30 -9.55
N GLU A 231 16.21 -28.09 -8.49
CA GLU A 231 15.76 -29.49 -8.47
C GLU A 231 14.79 -29.72 -7.32
N ASN A 232 13.96 -30.74 -7.46
CA ASN A 232 13.03 -31.15 -6.39
C ASN A 232 13.79 -31.60 -5.14
N ALA A 233 13.22 -31.30 -3.97
CA ALA A 233 13.81 -31.72 -2.70
C ALA A 233 12.74 -32.26 -1.75
N ASP A 234 13.13 -33.26 -0.94
CA ASP A 234 12.32 -33.82 0.14
C ASP A 234 13.15 -33.88 1.41
N GLY A 235 12.64 -33.31 2.51
CA GLY A 235 13.32 -33.24 3.80
C GLY A 235 14.59 -32.36 3.82
N ALA A 236 14.81 -31.54 2.80
CA ALA A 236 15.97 -30.67 2.72
C ALA A 236 15.93 -29.55 3.77
N THR A 237 17.11 -29.09 4.18
CA THR A 237 17.26 -27.96 5.09
C THR A 237 17.95 -26.81 4.39
N TYR A 238 17.35 -25.62 4.47
CA TYR A 238 17.87 -24.37 3.92
C TYR A 238 18.07 -23.35 5.04
N THR A 239 19.25 -22.76 5.14
CA THR A 239 19.56 -21.79 6.18
C THR A 239 20.33 -20.60 5.64
N SER A 240 20.04 -19.42 6.16
CA SER A 240 20.87 -18.24 5.98
C SER A 240 20.86 -17.38 7.24
N SER A 241 22.06 -16.89 7.63
CA SER A 241 22.24 -15.88 8.67
C SER A 241 22.85 -14.58 8.12
N ALA A 242 23.14 -14.53 6.83
CA ALA A 242 23.69 -13.34 6.20
C ALA A 242 22.57 -12.30 5.94
N ALA A 243 22.95 -11.02 5.98
CA ALA A 243 22.07 -9.93 5.59
C ALA A 243 21.82 -9.98 4.07
N ASP A 244 20.63 -9.55 3.64
CA ASP A 244 20.25 -9.42 2.22
C ASP A 244 20.40 -10.72 1.41
N GLU A 245 20.30 -11.87 2.07
CA GLU A 245 20.47 -13.18 1.48
C GLU A 245 19.21 -14.03 1.70
N ASN A 246 18.65 -14.62 0.65
CA ASN A 246 17.61 -15.63 0.77
C ASN A 246 18.18 -16.94 1.31
N ALA A 247 17.49 -17.64 2.21
CA ALA A 247 17.90 -18.99 2.59
C ALA A 247 17.78 -19.97 1.43
N ALA A 248 16.71 -19.83 0.63
CA ALA A 248 16.51 -20.55 -0.63
C ALA A 248 15.94 -19.60 -1.70
N ARG A 249 16.41 -19.73 -2.95
CA ARG A 249 15.87 -19.01 -4.11
C ARG A 249 15.61 -19.98 -5.24
N VAL A 250 14.43 -19.86 -5.85
CA VAL A 250 14.08 -20.52 -7.10
C VAL A 250 13.97 -19.44 -8.18
N ASP A 251 14.84 -19.49 -9.17
CA ASP A 251 14.96 -18.50 -10.23
C ASP A 251 14.64 -19.17 -11.58
N GLY A 252 13.46 -18.90 -12.13
CA GLY A 252 13.00 -19.40 -13.41
C GLY A 252 12.81 -20.93 -13.50
N ALA A 253 12.98 -21.66 -12.40
CA ALA A 253 12.90 -23.13 -12.40
C ALA A 253 11.52 -23.62 -11.96
N THR A 254 11.19 -24.86 -12.34
CA THR A 254 10.03 -25.58 -11.80
C THR A 254 10.53 -26.60 -10.78
N VAL A 255 10.10 -26.44 -9.51
CA VAL A 255 10.56 -27.31 -8.41
C VAL A 255 9.42 -27.68 -7.46
N THR A 256 9.55 -28.86 -6.86
CA THR A 256 8.70 -29.34 -5.77
C THR A 256 9.56 -29.53 -4.52
N LEU A 257 9.13 -28.90 -3.42
CA LEU A 257 9.80 -28.93 -2.12
C LEU A 257 8.86 -29.62 -1.11
N ASN A 258 9.21 -30.83 -0.67
CA ASN A 258 8.41 -31.57 0.29
C ASN A 258 9.10 -31.57 1.66
N ASN A 259 8.36 -31.31 2.72
CA ASN A 259 8.80 -31.42 4.11
C ASN A 259 10.13 -30.69 4.40
N VAL A 260 10.38 -29.59 3.71
CA VAL A 260 11.63 -28.83 3.88
C VAL A 260 11.62 -28.05 5.19
N THR A 261 12.80 -27.86 5.77
CA THR A 261 13.02 -26.99 6.92
C THR A 261 13.80 -25.78 6.47
N LEU A 262 13.25 -24.58 6.68
CA LEU A 262 13.90 -23.34 6.31
C LEU A 262 14.07 -22.43 7.53
N THR A 263 15.29 -21.89 7.69
CA THR A 263 15.60 -20.92 8.76
C THR A 263 16.34 -19.71 8.19
N LYS A 264 15.85 -18.50 8.49
CA LYS A 264 16.47 -17.24 8.07
C LYS A 264 16.56 -16.28 9.25
N THR A 265 17.80 -15.85 9.61
CA THR A 265 18.04 -14.99 10.78
C THR A 265 18.74 -13.65 10.45
N GLY A 266 19.38 -13.53 9.28
CA GLY A 266 19.99 -12.27 8.85
C GLY A 266 18.95 -11.21 8.52
N ALA A 267 19.18 -9.96 8.95
CA ALA A 267 18.30 -8.84 8.67
C ALA A 267 18.55 -8.23 7.29
N SER A 268 17.55 -7.58 6.72
CA SER A 268 17.70 -6.78 5.51
C SER A 268 18.34 -5.43 5.82
N SER A 269 19.22 -4.97 4.93
CA SER A 269 19.75 -3.61 4.96
C SER A 269 18.77 -2.60 4.35
N ASN A 270 17.77 -3.06 3.58
CA ASN A 270 16.77 -2.22 2.92
C ASN A 270 15.40 -2.90 2.95
N THR A 271 14.50 -2.37 3.77
CA THR A 271 13.15 -2.93 3.95
C THR A 271 12.29 -2.81 2.69
N GLU A 272 12.40 -1.72 1.92
CA GLU A 272 11.64 -1.57 0.67
C GLU A 272 12.04 -2.65 -0.35
N THR A 273 13.32 -2.91 -0.51
CA THR A 273 13.79 -3.97 -1.41
C THR A 273 13.35 -5.36 -0.94
N SER A 274 13.28 -5.57 0.38
CA SER A 274 12.75 -6.80 0.95
C SER A 274 11.26 -6.96 0.69
N ASP A 275 10.48 -5.89 0.88
CA ASP A 275 9.03 -5.93 0.78
C ASP A 275 8.56 -6.02 -0.67
N PHE A 276 9.29 -5.39 -1.61
CA PHE A 276 8.85 -5.31 -3.00
C PHE A 276 9.47 -6.37 -3.92
N TYR A 277 10.66 -6.88 -3.59
CA TYR A 277 11.39 -7.78 -4.47
C TYR A 277 11.87 -9.07 -3.79
N GLY A 278 11.57 -9.25 -2.52
CA GLY A 278 11.92 -10.45 -1.77
C GLY A 278 13.40 -10.56 -1.44
N MET A 279 14.18 -9.45 -1.45
CA MET A 279 15.51 -9.45 -0.88
C MET A 279 15.42 -9.89 0.58
N ASN A 280 16.26 -10.80 1.03
CA ASN A 280 16.25 -11.34 2.40
C ASN A 280 15.07 -12.28 2.73
N ALA A 281 14.20 -12.65 1.79
CA ALA A 281 13.15 -13.62 2.06
C ALA A 281 13.72 -15.00 2.46
N GLY A 282 12.96 -15.76 3.24
CA GLY A 282 13.30 -17.15 3.52
C GLY A 282 13.37 -17.97 2.24
N LEU A 283 12.24 -18.14 1.55
CA LEU A 283 12.16 -18.69 0.20
C LEU A 283 11.68 -17.60 -0.76
N LEU A 284 12.48 -17.32 -1.80
CA LEU A 284 12.10 -16.44 -2.91
C LEU A 284 11.86 -17.25 -4.17
N ALA A 285 10.65 -17.19 -4.73
CA ALA A 285 10.33 -17.61 -6.09
C ALA A 285 10.29 -16.38 -7.00
N THR A 286 11.02 -16.40 -8.13
CA THR A 286 11.14 -15.23 -9.01
C THR A 286 11.43 -15.63 -10.47
N ASN A 287 11.32 -14.67 -11.39
CA ASN A 287 11.68 -14.83 -12.81
C ASN A 287 10.92 -15.95 -13.53
N GLY A 288 9.61 -16.07 -13.29
CA GLY A 288 8.80 -17.13 -13.91
C GLY A 288 8.98 -18.52 -13.28
N ALA A 289 9.50 -18.60 -12.05
CA ALA A 289 9.59 -19.85 -11.31
C ALA A 289 8.19 -20.44 -11.05
N ASN A 290 8.11 -21.77 -11.06
CA ASN A 290 6.92 -22.52 -10.64
C ASN A 290 7.29 -23.42 -9.46
N VAL A 291 6.90 -22.99 -8.26
CA VAL A 291 7.30 -23.62 -7.00
C VAL A 291 6.10 -24.25 -6.33
N THR A 292 6.21 -25.55 -6.00
CA THR A 292 5.24 -26.24 -5.16
C THR A 292 5.90 -26.64 -3.85
N VAL A 293 5.30 -26.22 -2.74
CA VAL A 293 5.74 -26.59 -1.37
C VAL A 293 4.65 -27.43 -0.73
N THR A 294 5.01 -28.58 -0.15
CA THR A 294 4.08 -29.44 0.59
C THR A 294 4.68 -29.80 1.94
N GLY A 295 3.98 -29.46 3.02
CA GLY A 295 4.51 -29.64 4.37
C GLY A 295 5.71 -28.73 4.65
N GLY A 296 6.41 -29.05 5.72
CA GLY A 296 7.62 -28.33 6.10
C GLY A 296 7.42 -27.20 7.10
N SER A 297 8.54 -26.61 7.51
CA SER A 297 8.59 -25.55 8.52
C SER A 297 9.48 -24.40 8.04
N PHE A 298 8.93 -23.17 8.08
CA PHE A 298 9.58 -21.95 7.64
C PHE A 298 9.67 -20.99 8.81
N THR A 299 10.88 -20.73 9.30
CA THR A 299 11.12 -19.84 10.44
C THR A 299 12.01 -18.69 10.02
N THR A 300 11.58 -17.46 10.30
CA THR A 300 12.40 -16.27 10.07
C THR A 300 12.48 -15.40 11.33
N ASP A 301 13.70 -14.92 11.63
CA ASP A 301 14.00 -14.02 12.76
C ASP A 301 14.89 -12.84 12.32
N GLY A 302 14.91 -12.50 11.07
CA GLY A 302 15.59 -11.31 10.53
C GLY A 302 14.57 -10.23 10.16
N ALA A 303 14.85 -8.99 10.46
CA ALA A 303 14.02 -7.88 9.97
C ALA A 303 13.96 -7.88 8.43
N GLY A 304 12.77 -7.73 7.86
CA GLY A 304 12.56 -7.82 6.41
C GLY A 304 12.70 -9.25 5.85
N ALA A 305 12.70 -10.30 6.69
CA ALA A 305 12.78 -11.68 6.25
C ALA A 305 11.39 -12.31 6.10
N ASN A 306 10.67 -11.95 5.03
CA ASN A 306 9.40 -12.60 4.68
C ASN A 306 9.60 -14.10 4.49
N ALA A 307 8.74 -14.96 5.06
CA ALA A 307 8.99 -16.40 5.06
C ALA A 307 8.93 -16.99 3.66
N LEU A 308 7.84 -16.76 2.93
CA LEU A 308 7.63 -17.22 1.55
C LEU A 308 7.29 -16.02 0.66
N PHE A 309 8.01 -15.86 -0.43
CA PHE A 309 7.86 -14.73 -1.33
C PHE A 309 7.72 -15.16 -2.78
N CYS A 310 6.65 -14.72 -3.45
CA CYS A 310 6.39 -14.91 -4.87
C CYS A 310 6.52 -13.55 -5.59
N CYS A 311 7.52 -13.38 -6.44
CA CYS A 311 7.83 -12.11 -7.09
C CYS A 311 7.87 -12.22 -8.61
N GLY A 312 7.13 -11.33 -9.27
CA GLY A 312 7.20 -11.14 -10.71
C GLY A 312 6.13 -11.88 -11.50
N SER A 313 5.71 -11.26 -12.60
CA SER A 313 4.72 -11.83 -13.52
C SER A 313 5.18 -13.19 -14.06
N GLY A 314 4.25 -14.15 -14.15
CA GLY A 314 4.53 -15.53 -14.56
C GLY A 314 5.16 -16.41 -13.47
N THR A 315 5.52 -15.84 -12.30
CA THR A 315 5.98 -16.63 -11.15
C THR A 315 4.78 -17.19 -10.39
N THR A 316 4.86 -18.46 -10.02
CA THR A 316 3.83 -19.14 -9.23
C THR A 316 4.41 -19.81 -8.00
N LEU A 317 3.73 -19.67 -6.87
CA LEU A 317 4.02 -20.35 -5.63
C LEU A 317 2.77 -21.05 -5.11
N THR A 318 2.81 -22.37 -5.06
CA THR A 318 1.77 -23.18 -4.42
C THR A 318 2.31 -23.75 -3.12
N VAL A 319 1.62 -23.51 -2.00
CA VAL A 319 2.07 -24.00 -0.69
C VAL A 319 0.91 -24.66 0.06
N ARG A 320 1.15 -25.87 0.61
CA ARG A 320 0.15 -26.66 1.33
C ARG A 320 0.70 -27.23 2.62
N ASP A 321 -0.14 -27.32 3.64
CA ASP A 321 0.12 -28.03 4.90
C ASP A 321 1.44 -27.60 5.58
N ALA A 322 1.85 -26.36 5.44
CA ALA A 322 3.11 -25.84 5.96
C ALA A 322 2.92 -25.01 7.23
N VAL A 323 3.96 -25.00 8.07
CA VAL A 323 4.03 -24.18 9.29
C VAL A 323 4.98 -23.01 9.06
N ILE A 324 4.51 -21.79 9.30
CA ILE A 324 5.26 -20.54 9.09
C ILE A 324 5.32 -19.76 10.41
N ARG A 325 6.50 -19.35 10.83
CA ARG A 325 6.75 -18.56 12.03
C ARG A 325 7.73 -17.44 11.73
N THR A 326 7.30 -16.19 11.89
CA THR A 326 8.18 -15.03 11.74
C THR A 326 8.15 -14.17 13.02
N SER A 327 9.31 -13.67 13.45
CA SER A 327 9.41 -12.96 14.74
C SER A 327 9.83 -11.50 14.63
N SER A 328 10.46 -11.08 13.54
CA SER A 328 11.01 -9.74 13.39
C SER A 328 10.09 -8.82 12.60
N ASN A 329 10.35 -7.49 12.68
CA ASN A 329 9.59 -6.48 11.94
C ASN A 329 9.73 -6.65 10.42
N ASN A 330 8.71 -6.27 9.67
CA ASN A 330 8.65 -6.37 8.21
C ASN A 330 8.88 -7.80 7.69
N SER A 331 8.48 -8.81 8.46
CA SER A 331 8.69 -10.23 8.16
C SER A 331 7.34 -10.93 8.07
N GLY A 332 6.68 -10.81 6.92
CA GLY A 332 5.37 -11.40 6.66
C GLY A 332 5.41 -12.93 6.50
N GLY A 333 4.23 -13.56 6.50
CA GLY A 333 4.08 -14.99 6.30
C GLY A 333 4.23 -15.40 4.84
N ILE A 334 3.17 -15.23 4.04
CA ILE A 334 3.20 -15.38 2.58
C ILE A 334 3.08 -14.01 1.93
N GLN A 335 3.94 -13.72 0.98
CA GLN A 335 3.99 -12.44 0.30
C GLN A 335 4.01 -12.59 -1.21
N THR A 336 3.26 -11.74 -1.91
CA THR A 336 3.18 -11.71 -3.37
C THR A 336 3.39 -10.27 -3.85
N ALA A 337 4.28 -10.08 -4.83
CA ALA A 337 4.55 -8.78 -5.42
C ALA A 337 4.87 -8.89 -6.92
N GLY A 338 4.84 -7.75 -7.62
CA GLY A 338 5.27 -7.68 -9.02
C GLY A 338 4.45 -8.52 -9.99
N GLY A 339 3.18 -8.81 -9.69
CA GLY A 339 2.30 -9.62 -10.54
C GLY A 339 2.46 -11.13 -10.37
N GLY A 340 3.06 -11.61 -9.28
CA GLY A 340 3.16 -13.03 -8.95
C GLY A 340 1.80 -13.66 -8.63
N THR A 341 1.75 -14.98 -8.58
CA THR A 341 0.55 -15.76 -8.20
C THR A 341 0.88 -16.71 -7.07
N THR A 342 0.19 -16.56 -5.93
CA THR A 342 0.33 -17.45 -4.78
C THR A 342 -0.97 -18.22 -4.52
N THR A 343 -0.87 -19.54 -4.37
CA THR A 343 -1.96 -20.41 -3.90
C THR A 343 -1.53 -21.06 -2.59
N ALA A 344 -2.31 -20.87 -1.53
CA ALA A 344 -2.03 -21.40 -0.21
C ALA A 344 -3.19 -22.27 0.28
N GLU A 345 -2.89 -23.40 0.88
CA GLU A 345 -3.88 -24.34 1.39
C GLU A 345 -3.47 -24.86 2.77
N ASN A 346 -4.37 -24.73 3.76
CA ASN A 346 -4.23 -25.30 5.10
C ASN A 346 -2.90 -24.94 5.79
N LEU A 347 -2.52 -23.66 5.79
CA LEU A 347 -1.30 -23.19 6.45
C LEU A 347 -1.55 -22.87 7.93
N ASP A 348 -0.51 -23.06 8.74
CA ASP A 348 -0.43 -22.55 10.12
C ASP A 348 0.62 -21.43 10.18
N VAL A 349 0.15 -20.18 10.17
CA VAL A 349 0.98 -18.97 10.07
C VAL A 349 0.89 -18.15 11.34
N GLU A 350 2.03 -17.82 11.92
CA GLU A 350 2.14 -16.85 13.00
C GLU A 350 3.25 -15.83 12.68
N THR A 351 2.92 -14.54 12.73
CA THR A 351 3.87 -13.44 12.61
C THR A 351 3.85 -12.60 13.88
N ALA A 352 5.01 -12.30 14.46
CA ALA A 352 5.09 -11.56 15.72
C ALA A 352 5.63 -10.13 15.60
N GLY A 353 6.31 -9.81 14.52
CA GLY A 353 6.89 -8.48 14.27
C GLY A 353 5.85 -7.41 13.92
N ALA A 354 6.23 -6.15 14.05
CA ALA A 354 5.46 -5.04 13.51
C ALA A 354 5.57 -4.98 11.98
N SER A 355 4.53 -4.50 11.30
CA SER A 355 4.45 -4.45 9.83
C SER A 355 4.71 -5.82 9.16
N ALA A 356 4.18 -6.88 9.76
CA ALA A 356 4.42 -8.28 9.37
C ALA A 356 3.09 -9.02 9.16
N ALA A 357 2.34 -8.66 8.12
CA ALA A 357 1.08 -9.30 7.79
C ALA A 357 1.25 -10.80 7.48
N ALA A 358 0.25 -11.62 7.85
CA ALA A 358 0.31 -13.06 7.62
C ALA A 358 0.09 -13.42 6.14
N ILE A 359 -0.87 -12.76 5.49
CA ILE A 359 -1.12 -12.82 4.05
C ILE A 359 -0.90 -11.39 3.53
N ARG A 360 0.12 -11.23 2.69
CA ARG A 360 0.54 -9.90 2.23
C ARG A 360 0.73 -9.87 0.73
N SER A 361 0.37 -8.74 0.14
CA SER A 361 0.84 -8.35 -1.18
C SER A 361 1.47 -6.97 -1.12
N ASP A 362 2.32 -6.69 -2.09
CA ASP A 362 3.01 -5.41 -2.16
C ASP A 362 3.14 -4.94 -3.62
N ARG A 363 3.89 -3.88 -3.85
CA ARG A 363 4.06 -3.16 -5.11
C ARG A 363 4.03 -4.05 -6.35
N GLY A 364 3.19 -3.67 -7.31
CA GLY A 364 2.96 -4.42 -8.53
C GLY A 364 1.90 -5.52 -8.39
N GLY A 365 1.34 -5.70 -7.19
CA GLY A 365 0.20 -6.58 -6.94
C GLY A 365 0.46 -8.04 -7.32
N GLY A 366 -0.62 -8.71 -7.72
CA GLY A 366 -0.64 -10.11 -8.13
C GLY A 366 -1.98 -10.76 -7.80
N VAL A 367 -1.98 -12.07 -7.67
CA VAL A 367 -3.15 -12.86 -7.27
C VAL A 367 -2.78 -13.77 -6.10
N VAL A 368 -3.57 -13.72 -5.03
CA VAL A 368 -3.40 -14.61 -3.87
C VAL A 368 -4.69 -15.35 -3.60
N THR A 369 -4.63 -16.67 -3.59
CA THR A 369 -5.76 -17.53 -3.25
C THR A 369 -5.40 -18.40 -2.05
N VAL A 370 -6.21 -18.31 -1.00
CA VAL A 370 -6.00 -19.04 0.26
C VAL A 370 -7.22 -19.89 0.58
N THR A 371 -7.00 -21.15 0.94
CA THR A 371 -8.07 -22.06 1.36
C THR A 371 -7.71 -22.68 2.70
N GLY A 372 -8.58 -22.52 3.69
CA GLY A 372 -8.38 -23.07 5.04
C GLY A 372 -7.18 -22.49 5.76
N GLY A 373 -6.82 -23.10 6.88
CA GLY A 373 -5.66 -22.72 7.68
C GLY A 373 -5.96 -21.68 8.77
N THR A 374 -4.91 -21.39 9.55
CA THR A 374 -4.93 -20.44 10.64
C THR A 374 -3.82 -19.41 10.46
N TYR A 375 -4.18 -18.13 10.57
CA TYR A 375 -3.29 -17.00 10.33
C TYR A 375 -3.38 -16.03 11.50
N VAL A 376 -2.30 -15.90 12.26
CA VAL A 376 -2.23 -15.05 13.45
C VAL A 376 -1.14 -14.02 13.30
N THR A 377 -1.47 -12.77 13.54
CA THR A 377 -0.49 -11.68 13.63
C THR A 377 -0.52 -11.06 15.02
N LYS A 378 0.66 -10.76 15.60
CA LYS A 378 0.80 -10.25 16.97
C LYS A 378 1.32 -8.81 17.01
N GLY A 379 1.94 -8.36 15.93
CA GLY A 379 2.58 -7.05 15.88
C GLY A 379 1.61 -5.90 15.55
N THR A 380 1.97 -4.70 15.99
CA THR A 380 1.27 -3.46 15.60
C THR A 380 1.46 -3.19 14.10
N GLY A 381 0.41 -2.77 13.40
CA GLY A 381 0.44 -2.54 11.96
C GLY A 381 0.68 -3.82 11.15
N SER A 382 0.30 -4.97 11.71
CA SER A 382 0.43 -6.29 11.09
C SER A 382 -0.97 -6.88 10.90
N PRO A 383 -1.71 -6.45 9.88
CA PRO A 383 -3.03 -7.04 9.61
C PRO A 383 -2.91 -8.53 9.27
N ALA A 384 -3.97 -9.29 9.49
CA ALA A 384 -3.98 -10.68 9.05
C ALA A 384 -3.92 -10.77 7.51
N VAL A 385 -4.59 -9.82 6.82
CA VAL A 385 -4.52 -9.65 5.36
C VAL A 385 -4.19 -8.19 5.01
N TYR A 386 -3.12 -7.97 4.26
CA TYR A 386 -2.79 -6.68 3.66
C TYR A 386 -2.77 -6.79 2.14
N SER A 387 -3.65 -6.04 1.47
CA SER A 387 -3.86 -6.17 0.03
C SER A 387 -3.48 -4.92 -0.77
N THR A 388 -2.51 -5.10 -1.67
CA THR A 388 -2.26 -4.31 -2.88
C THR A 388 -2.42 -5.17 -4.14
N ALA A 389 -3.25 -6.22 -4.08
CA ALA A 389 -3.48 -7.24 -5.11
C ALA A 389 -4.94 -7.70 -5.10
N ASP A 390 -5.26 -8.74 -5.86
CA ASP A 390 -6.50 -9.49 -5.73
C ASP A 390 -6.31 -10.68 -4.79
N ILE A 391 -6.84 -10.58 -3.57
CA ILE A 391 -6.72 -11.62 -2.54
C ILE A 391 -8.07 -12.29 -2.30
N THR A 392 -8.13 -13.60 -2.42
CA THR A 392 -9.30 -14.42 -2.06
C THR A 392 -8.93 -15.40 -0.96
N VAL A 393 -9.71 -15.42 0.13
CA VAL A 393 -9.53 -16.36 1.25
C VAL A 393 -10.83 -17.09 1.51
N SER A 394 -10.79 -18.40 1.67
CA SER A 394 -11.96 -19.23 1.94
C SER A 394 -11.73 -20.19 3.11
N GLY A 395 -12.68 -20.27 4.03
CA GLY A 395 -12.69 -21.25 5.13
C GLY A 395 -11.54 -21.12 6.14
N ALA A 396 -10.94 -19.93 6.28
CA ALA A 396 -9.79 -19.70 7.13
C ALA A 396 -10.14 -18.96 8.44
N THR A 397 -9.29 -19.15 9.46
CA THR A 397 -9.30 -18.35 10.68
C THR A 397 -8.19 -17.31 10.64
N LEU A 398 -8.56 -16.04 10.73
CA LEU A 398 -7.69 -14.87 10.57
C LEU A 398 -7.76 -14.01 11.84
N THR A 399 -6.65 -13.86 12.55
CA THR A 399 -6.62 -13.11 13.82
C THR A 399 -5.46 -12.12 13.82
N ALA A 400 -5.77 -10.84 14.00
CA ALA A 400 -4.77 -9.80 14.27
C ALA A 400 -4.90 -9.34 15.72
N GLU A 401 -3.89 -9.63 16.55
CA GLU A 401 -3.92 -9.39 18.00
C GLU A 401 -3.62 -7.91 18.37
N ALA A 402 -2.97 -7.15 17.47
CA ALA A 402 -2.62 -5.75 17.69
C ALA A 402 -2.82 -4.85 16.46
N SER A 403 -3.58 -5.31 15.48
CA SER A 403 -3.80 -4.60 14.21
C SER A 403 -5.20 -4.84 13.67
N GLU A 404 -5.48 -4.30 12.50
CA GLU A 404 -6.66 -4.60 11.70
C GLU A 404 -6.69 -6.08 11.27
N ALA A 405 -7.87 -6.66 11.10
CA ALA A 405 -7.98 -7.97 10.46
C ALA A 405 -7.64 -7.89 8.97
N VAL A 406 -8.12 -6.83 8.30
CA VAL A 406 -7.92 -6.64 6.85
C VAL A 406 -7.62 -5.18 6.54
N VAL A 407 -6.66 -4.99 5.65
CA VAL A 407 -6.35 -3.68 5.04
C VAL A 407 -6.37 -3.83 3.51
N VAL A 408 -7.12 -2.95 2.83
CA VAL A 408 -7.16 -2.84 1.37
C VAL A 408 -6.65 -1.48 0.96
N GLU A 409 -5.59 -1.45 0.16
CA GLU A 409 -4.99 -0.22 -0.34
C GLU A 409 -5.22 -0.04 -1.84
N GLY A 410 -5.75 1.12 -2.23
CA GLY A 410 -5.92 1.50 -3.63
C GLY A 410 -6.91 0.64 -4.40
N LYS A 411 -6.69 0.50 -5.70
CA LYS A 411 -7.53 -0.28 -6.62
C LYS A 411 -7.25 -1.78 -6.49
N ASN A 412 -7.54 -2.35 -5.34
CA ASN A 412 -7.28 -3.75 -5.04
C ASN A 412 -8.47 -4.38 -4.32
N SER A 413 -8.43 -5.69 -4.13
CA SER A 413 -9.57 -6.42 -3.59
C SER A 413 -9.19 -7.43 -2.51
N VAL A 414 -10.13 -7.64 -1.57
CA VAL A 414 -10.15 -8.79 -0.66
C VAL A 414 -11.54 -9.42 -0.73
N THR A 415 -11.58 -10.70 -1.06
CA THR A 415 -12.79 -11.52 -1.07
C THR A 415 -12.66 -12.64 -0.03
N LEU A 416 -13.63 -12.74 0.87
CA LEU A 416 -13.63 -13.68 1.99
C LEU A 416 -14.89 -14.55 1.92
N ASN A 417 -14.71 -15.87 1.99
CA ASN A 417 -15.82 -16.84 1.98
C ASN A 417 -15.73 -17.73 3.22
N ASP A 418 -16.77 -17.74 4.04
CA ASP A 418 -16.88 -18.59 5.24
C ASP A 418 -15.65 -18.49 6.16
N CYS A 419 -15.10 -17.29 6.32
CA CYS A 419 -13.94 -17.02 7.16
C CYS A 419 -14.32 -16.51 8.55
N THR A 420 -13.48 -16.78 9.54
CA THR A 420 -13.58 -16.17 10.88
C THR A 420 -12.50 -15.13 11.03
N LEU A 421 -12.88 -13.86 11.17
CA LEU A 421 -11.97 -12.73 11.27
C LEU A 421 -12.06 -12.03 12.63
N THR A 422 -10.91 -11.72 13.21
CA THR A 422 -10.81 -10.90 14.42
C THR A 422 -9.72 -9.84 14.24
N GLY A 423 -10.08 -8.56 14.41
CA GLY A 423 -9.15 -7.44 14.49
C GLY A 423 -9.10 -6.87 15.91
N SER A 424 -7.91 -6.60 16.42
CA SER A 424 -7.69 -6.09 17.78
C SER A 424 -6.72 -4.92 17.76
N MET A 425 -6.93 -3.95 16.86
CA MET A 425 -6.05 -2.80 16.69
C MET A 425 -5.88 -2.05 18.01
N GLN A 426 -4.61 -1.81 18.41
CA GLN A 426 -4.28 -1.13 19.67
C GLN A 426 -3.68 0.27 19.42
N GLY A 427 -3.33 0.57 18.20
CA GLY A 427 -2.72 1.83 17.78
C GLY A 427 -2.16 1.73 16.38
N THR A 428 -1.57 2.82 15.89
CA THR A 428 -0.94 2.87 14.59
C THR A 428 0.54 2.51 14.67
N TYR A 429 1.05 1.88 13.63
CA TYR A 429 2.47 1.69 13.43
C TYR A 429 3.04 2.82 12.56
N GLY A 430 4.20 3.38 12.94
CA GLY A 430 4.85 4.45 12.20
C GLY A 430 4.45 5.86 12.64
N LYS A 431 4.70 6.86 11.79
CA LYS A 431 4.38 8.28 12.04
C LYS A 431 2.89 8.57 11.85
N GLY A 432 2.42 9.56 12.56
CA GLY A 432 1.07 10.09 12.45
C GLY A 432 0.21 9.76 13.65
N SER A 433 -0.92 10.43 13.76
CA SER A 433 -1.86 10.21 14.84
C SER A 433 -2.65 8.92 14.64
N THR A 434 -3.06 8.30 15.75
CA THR A 434 -4.10 7.27 15.73
C THR A 434 -5.43 7.98 15.75
N GLU A 435 -5.98 8.30 14.57
CA GLU A 435 -7.26 8.96 14.46
C GLU A 435 -8.42 8.02 14.73
N ASN A 436 -8.27 6.76 14.31
CA ASN A 436 -9.31 5.76 14.46
C ASN A 436 -8.72 4.36 14.72
N LEU A 437 -9.45 3.53 15.46
CA LEU A 437 -9.20 2.11 15.61
C LEU A 437 -10.29 1.35 14.84
N GLN A 438 -9.92 0.30 14.12
CA GLN A 438 -10.84 -0.43 13.25
C GLN A 438 -10.42 -1.89 13.03
N ALA A 439 -11.36 -2.71 12.57
CA ALA A 439 -11.07 -4.09 12.16
C ALA A 439 -10.78 -4.21 10.66
N VAL A 440 -11.45 -3.43 9.82
CA VAL A 440 -11.22 -3.40 8.37
C VAL A 440 -10.94 -1.96 7.94
N MET A 441 -9.85 -1.76 7.22
CA MET A 441 -9.48 -0.48 6.65
C MET A 441 -9.44 -0.54 5.13
N ILE A 442 -10.06 0.45 4.46
CA ILE A 442 -9.95 0.64 3.02
C ILE A 442 -9.47 2.07 2.78
N TYR A 443 -8.33 2.24 2.13
CA TYR A 443 -7.71 3.54 2.00
C TYR A 443 -6.85 3.65 0.73
N GLN A 444 -6.44 4.86 0.42
CA GLN A 444 -5.40 5.14 -0.56
C GLN A 444 -4.25 5.88 0.11
N SER A 445 -3.08 5.25 0.15
CA SER A 445 -1.85 5.99 0.44
C SER A 445 -1.42 6.79 -0.80
N MET A 446 -0.58 7.78 -0.59
CA MET A 446 0.03 8.54 -1.68
C MET A 446 1.47 8.06 -1.95
N SER A 447 1.84 6.86 -1.48
CA SER A 447 3.16 6.25 -1.66
C SER A 447 3.41 5.79 -3.10
N GLY A 448 2.35 5.47 -3.84
CA GLY A 448 2.43 4.86 -5.17
C GLY A 448 2.60 3.34 -5.15
N ASP A 449 2.46 2.70 -4.00
CA ASP A 449 2.56 1.24 -3.88
C ASP A 449 1.34 0.53 -4.46
N ALA A 450 0.19 1.17 -4.41
CA ALA A 450 -1.04 0.71 -5.03
C ALA A 450 -1.55 1.69 -6.08
N ALA A 451 -2.11 1.18 -7.18
CA ALA A 451 -2.77 2.01 -8.18
C ALA A 451 -3.99 2.69 -7.58
N MET A 452 -4.21 3.97 -7.94
CA MET A 452 -5.40 4.71 -7.51
C MET A 452 -6.67 4.10 -8.11
N GLY A 453 -7.72 4.03 -7.30
CA GLY A 453 -9.04 3.57 -7.76
C GLY A 453 -9.91 3.05 -6.61
N ALA A 454 -10.98 2.35 -6.95
CA ALA A 454 -11.90 1.81 -5.96
C ALA A 454 -11.33 0.56 -5.31
N GLY A 455 -11.15 0.60 -3.98
CA GLY A 455 -10.87 -0.57 -3.16
C GLY A 455 -12.12 -1.44 -2.98
N SER A 456 -11.98 -2.75 -2.91
CA SER A 456 -13.11 -3.68 -2.77
C SER A 456 -12.91 -4.63 -1.61
N PHE A 457 -13.93 -4.73 -0.76
CA PHE A 457 -14.06 -5.74 0.29
C PHE A 457 -15.37 -6.51 0.10
N THR A 458 -15.27 -7.82 -0.11
CA THR A 458 -16.43 -8.70 -0.22
C THR A 458 -16.33 -9.80 0.83
N MET A 459 -17.40 -10.02 1.59
CA MET A 459 -17.46 -11.13 2.54
C MET A 459 -18.79 -11.85 2.47
N THR A 460 -18.73 -13.18 2.34
CA THR A 460 -19.90 -14.06 2.31
C THR A 460 -19.75 -15.13 3.39
N GLY A 461 -20.74 -15.24 4.27
CA GLY A 461 -20.71 -16.18 5.40
C GLY A 461 -19.62 -15.86 6.43
N GLY A 462 -19.51 -16.71 7.45
CA GLY A 462 -18.51 -16.56 8.50
C GLY A 462 -18.78 -15.39 9.46
N SER A 463 -17.72 -14.87 10.09
CA SER A 463 -17.83 -13.81 11.10
C SER A 463 -16.70 -12.78 11.01
N LEU A 464 -17.01 -11.51 11.30
CA LEU A 464 -16.07 -10.41 11.40
C LEU A 464 -16.27 -9.69 12.75
N GLN A 465 -15.25 -9.71 13.59
CA GLN A 465 -15.26 -9.09 14.90
C GLN A 465 -14.17 -8.02 15.03
N ALA A 466 -14.56 -6.83 15.42
CA ALA A 466 -13.67 -5.84 16.02
C ALA A 466 -13.57 -6.08 17.53
N LYS A 467 -12.37 -6.16 18.09
CA LYS A 467 -12.12 -6.14 19.54
C LYS A 467 -11.92 -4.71 20.04
N SER A 468 -11.63 -3.78 19.13
CA SER A 468 -11.45 -2.36 19.41
C SER A 468 -11.90 -1.54 18.21
N GLY A 469 -12.46 -0.35 18.47
CA GLY A 469 -12.83 0.62 17.44
C GLY A 469 -13.98 0.21 16.54
N ASP A 470 -13.99 0.79 15.35
CA ASP A 470 -15.01 0.62 14.33
C ASP A 470 -14.87 -0.73 13.60
N LEU A 471 -15.95 -1.22 13.01
CA LEU A 471 -15.83 -2.43 12.19
C LEU A 471 -15.18 -2.13 10.84
N PHE A 472 -15.64 -1.07 10.15
CA PHE A 472 -15.07 -0.58 8.89
C PHE A 472 -14.66 0.89 9.02
N TYR A 473 -13.46 1.20 8.52
CA TYR A 473 -12.96 2.56 8.36
C TYR A 473 -12.52 2.78 6.90
N VAL A 474 -13.07 3.82 6.26
CA VAL A 474 -12.75 4.17 4.88
C VAL A 474 -12.29 5.61 4.82
N THR A 475 -11.12 5.86 4.22
CA THR A 475 -10.55 7.20 4.12
C THR A 475 -9.74 7.39 2.84
N ASN A 476 -9.74 8.58 2.28
CA ASN A 476 -8.98 8.98 1.08
C ASN A 476 -9.17 8.05 -0.13
N THR A 477 -10.35 7.44 -0.30
CA THR A 477 -10.57 6.49 -1.41
C THR A 477 -12.03 6.38 -1.81
N THR A 478 -12.25 5.73 -2.95
CA THR A 478 -13.54 5.12 -3.30
C THR A 478 -13.52 3.65 -2.85
N ALA A 479 -14.57 3.19 -2.17
CA ALA A 479 -14.65 1.83 -1.66
C ALA A 479 -15.97 1.14 -2.03
N GLN A 480 -15.88 -0.16 -2.29
CA GLN A 480 -17.02 -1.05 -2.44
C GLN A 480 -16.99 -2.09 -1.33
N ILE A 481 -18.06 -2.18 -0.55
CA ILE A 481 -18.20 -3.16 0.53
C ILE A 481 -19.43 -4.02 0.22
N THR A 482 -19.25 -5.33 0.09
CA THR A 482 -20.34 -6.28 -0.15
C THR A 482 -20.38 -7.32 0.96
N LEU A 483 -21.53 -7.44 1.63
CA LEU A 483 -21.73 -8.37 2.74
C LEU A 483 -22.96 -9.27 2.49
N SER A 484 -22.79 -10.56 2.74
CA SER A 484 -23.90 -11.52 2.67
C SER A 484 -23.77 -12.62 3.74
N GLY A 485 -24.73 -12.69 4.67
CA GLY A 485 -24.79 -13.73 5.69
C GLY A 485 -23.63 -13.73 6.69
N VAL A 486 -23.00 -12.59 6.93
CA VAL A 486 -21.83 -12.44 7.81
C VAL A 486 -22.29 -12.08 9.24
N GLU A 487 -21.76 -12.76 10.26
CA GLU A 487 -21.93 -12.35 11.65
C GLU A 487 -20.98 -11.17 11.95
N LEU A 488 -21.55 -9.98 12.23
CA LEU A 488 -20.80 -8.75 12.45
C LEU A 488 -20.83 -8.37 13.94
N THR A 489 -19.65 -8.02 14.49
CA THR A 489 -19.52 -7.60 15.89
C THR A 489 -18.60 -6.36 15.97
N PRO A 490 -19.14 -5.13 15.93
CA PRO A 490 -18.38 -3.91 16.19
C PRO A 490 -18.06 -3.78 17.70
N ALA A 491 -16.88 -3.24 18.04
CA ALA A 491 -16.47 -3.10 19.44
C ALA A 491 -17.08 -1.87 20.13
N ASN A 492 -17.18 -0.76 19.41
CA ASN A 492 -17.66 0.53 19.93
C ASN A 492 -19.07 0.90 19.44
N GLY A 493 -19.76 -0.01 18.77
CA GLY A 493 -21.08 0.24 18.19
C GLY A 493 -21.07 0.92 16.83
N VAL A 494 -19.91 1.25 16.24
CA VAL A 494 -19.81 1.82 14.90
C VAL A 494 -19.59 0.72 13.86
N LEU A 495 -20.55 0.57 12.95
CA LEU A 495 -20.48 -0.35 11.82
C LEU A 495 -19.50 0.16 10.76
N LEU A 496 -19.65 1.43 10.36
CA LEU A 496 -18.85 2.01 9.31
C LEU A 496 -18.61 3.51 9.55
N ARG A 497 -17.35 3.90 9.42
CA ARG A 497 -16.93 5.30 9.39
C ARG A 497 -16.32 5.62 8.03
N ALA A 498 -16.93 6.54 7.30
CA ALA A 498 -16.44 7.12 6.05
C ALA A 498 -16.04 8.57 6.33
N CYS A 499 -14.76 8.87 6.37
CA CYS A 499 -14.30 10.22 6.68
C CYS A 499 -12.92 10.53 6.09
N GLY A 500 -12.58 11.82 6.04
CA GLY A 500 -11.21 12.27 5.85
C GLY A 500 -10.32 11.95 7.03
N ASN A 501 -9.06 12.25 6.88
CA ASN A 501 -8.02 12.11 7.92
C ASN A 501 -7.17 13.38 8.02
N ASP A 502 -6.33 13.50 9.04
CA ASP A 502 -5.50 14.69 9.30
C ASP A 502 -4.32 14.86 8.31
N GLY A 503 -4.13 13.93 7.38
CA GLY A 503 -3.02 13.94 6.42
C GLY A 503 -1.65 13.60 7.00
N SER A 504 -1.53 13.42 8.32
CA SER A 504 -0.25 13.20 9.00
C SER A 504 0.46 11.91 8.56
N ARG A 505 -0.30 10.94 8.08
CA ARG A 505 0.20 9.66 7.55
C ARG A 505 0.49 9.68 6.05
N GLY A 506 0.27 10.80 5.36
CA GLY A 506 0.43 10.89 3.91
C GLY A 506 -0.73 10.30 3.12
N TRP A 507 -1.92 10.18 3.72
CA TRP A 507 -3.12 9.67 3.07
C TRP A 507 -3.99 10.84 2.57
N GLY A 508 -3.50 11.52 1.53
CA GLY A 508 -4.12 12.70 0.97
C GLY A 508 -3.97 13.95 1.84
N ALA A 509 -4.58 15.04 1.41
CA ALA A 509 -4.55 16.31 2.13
C ALA A 509 -5.79 16.45 3.02
N ALA A 510 -5.62 16.84 4.27
CA ALA A 510 -6.71 17.08 5.20
C ALA A 510 -7.76 18.03 4.60
N GLY A 511 -9.05 17.70 4.77
CA GLY A 511 -10.17 18.44 4.22
C GLY A 511 -10.52 18.12 2.75
N SER A 512 -9.71 17.30 2.05
CA SER A 512 -9.99 16.82 0.68
C SER A 512 -9.75 15.33 0.48
N ASN A 513 -9.50 14.60 1.55
CA ASN A 513 -9.19 13.17 1.58
C ASN A 513 -10.36 12.34 2.17
N GLY A 514 -11.58 12.75 1.87
CA GLY A 514 -12.81 12.03 2.25
C GLY A 514 -12.93 10.68 1.55
N ALA A 515 -13.97 9.95 1.93
CA ALA A 515 -14.31 8.65 1.39
C ALA A 515 -15.57 8.71 0.51
N THR A 516 -15.59 7.90 -0.55
CA THR A 516 -16.81 7.61 -1.31
C THR A 516 -17.10 6.12 -1.21
N VAL A 517 -18.16 5.73 -0.48
CA VAL A 517 -18.45 4.34 -0.17
C VAL A 517 -19.73 3.88 -0.84
N THR A 518 -19.69 2.71 -1.45
CA THR A 518 -20.87 1.93 -1.85
C THR A 518 -20.90 0.65 -1.03
N MET A 519 -21.92 0.50 -0.19
CA MET A 519 -22.11 -0.69 0.64
C MET A 519 -23.39 -1.42 0.22
N THR A 520 -23.25 -2.72 -0.06
CA THR A 520 -24.37 -3.61 -0.40
C THR A 520 -24.47 -4.71 0.63
N ALA A 521 -25.68 -4.91 1.15
CA ALA A 521 -26.02 -5.95 2.10
C ALA A 521 -27.15 -6.81 1.53
N SER A 522 -26.90 -8.11 1.34
CA SER A 522 -27.87 -9.07 0.80
C SER A 522 -28.01 -10.24 1.76
N ALA A 523 -29.23 -10.56 2.20
CA ALA A 523 -29.51 -11.56 3.25
C ALA A 523 -28.62 -11.32 4.51
N GLN A 524 -28.45 -10.05 4.92
CA GLN A 524 -27.48 -9.61 5.89
C GLN A 524 -28.12 -8.86 7.05
N ARG A 525 -27.70 -9.15 8.27
CA ARG A 525 -28.01 -8.32 9.43
C ARG A 525 -26.87 -7.31 9.65
N LEU A 526 -27.17 -6.03 9.57
CA LEU A 526 -26.26 -4.95 9.91
C LEU A 526 -26.59 -4.42 11.31
N VAL A 527 -25.56 -4.16 12.12
CA VAL A 527 -25.71 -3.62 13.47
C VAL A 527 -24.66 -2.54 13.70
N GLY A 528 -25.06 -1.41 14.25
CA GLY A 528 -24.19 -0.31 14.63
C GLY A 528 -24.41 0.96 13.82
N GLU A 529 -23.71 2.02 14.19
CA GLU A 529 -23.83 3.33 13.57
C GLU A 529 -23.09 3.42 12.24
N ILE A 530 -23.61 4.23 11.35
CA ILE A 530 -22.96 4.64 10.10
C ILE A 530 -22.66 6.13 10.21
N LEU A 531 -21.38 6.48 10.08
CA LEU A 531 -20.87 7.84 10.23
C LEU A 531 -20.19 8.28 8.95
N ALA A 532 -20.58 9.45 8.44
CA ALA A 532 -19.93 10.10 7.31
C ALA A 532 -19.70 11.58 7.62
N ASP A 533 -18.48 12.07 7.38
CA ASP A 533 -18.14 13.48 7.55
C ASP A 533 -18.56 14.35 6.33
N GLU A 534 -18.39 15.66 6.42
CA GLU A 534 -18.81 16.65 5.41
C GLU A 534 -18.20 16.41 4.04
N ILE A 535 -17.01 15.83 3.96
CA ILE A 535 -16.26 15.62 2.72
C ILE A 535 -16.44 14.21 2.16
N SER A 536 -17.26 13.38 2.80
CA SER A 536 -17.48 11.99 2.42
C SER A 536 -18.90 11.71 1.95
N SER A 537 -19.08 10.60 1.24
CA SER A 537 -20.38 10.13 0.79
C SER A 537 -20.49 8.60 0.91
N LEU A 538 -21.71 8.13 1.21
CA LEU A 538 -22.02 6.72 1.35
C LEU A 538 -23.36 6.40 0.70
N SER A 539 -23.41 5.33 -0.06
CA SER A 539 -24.64 4.71 -0.55
C SER A 539 -24.77 3.31 0.05
N LEU A 540 -25.83 3.09 0.83
CA LEU A 540 -26.16 1.79 1.42
C LEU A 540 -27.37 1.22 0.71
N THR A 541 -27.27 -0.04 0.26
CA THR A 541 -28.39 -0.81 -0.30
C THR A 541 -28.58 -2.09 0.49
N LEU A 542 -29.81 -2.31 0.96
CA LEU A 542 -30.25 -3.56 1.60
C LEU A 542 -31.17 -4.31 0.66
N SER A 543 -30.96 -5.61 0.50
CA SER A 543 -31.77 -6.52 -0.32
C SER A 543 -31.93 -7.89 0.36
N ASP A 544 -32.79 -8.72 -0.20
CA ASP A 544 -32.95 -10.13 0.14
C ASP A 544 -33.22 -10.38 1.64
N GLY A 545 -34.16 -9.62 2.23
CA GLY A 545 -34.55 -9.77 3.63
C GLY A 545 -33.51 -9.26 4.63
N SER A 546 -32.59 -8.39 4.20
CA SER A 546 -31.61 -7.77 5.09
C SER A 546 -32.25 -6.88 6.15
N SER A 547 -31.59 -6.77 7.30
CA SER A 547 -32.01 -5.86 8.37
C SER A 547 -30.88 -4.95 8.81
N PHE A 548 -31.24 -3.72 9.15
CA PHE A 548 -30.30 -2.76 9.75
C PHE A 548 -30.83 -2.33 11.12
N GLU A 549 -30.01 -2.45 12.16
CA GLU A 549 -30.28 -1.93 13.50
C GLU A 549 -29.17 -0.93 13.84
N GLY A 550 -29.45 0.36 13.68
CA GLY A 550 -28.43 1.40 13.80
C GLY A 550 -28.95 2.79 13.50
N ALA A 551 -28.13 3.79 13.82
CA ALA A 551 -28.30 5.18 13.48
C ALA A 551 -27.42 5.59 12.30
N VAL A 552 -27.78 6.70 11.66
CA VAL A 552 -26.96 7.29 10.60
C VAL A 552 -26.70 8.76 10.94
N ASN A 553 -25.44 9.12 11.12
CA ASN A 553 -25.01 10.46 11.53
C ASN A 553 -25.87 11.03 12.68
N PRO A 554 -25.95 10.36 13.85
CA PRO A 554 -26.93 10.70 14.90
C PRO A 554 -26.78 12.13 15.45
N ASP A 555 -25.62 12.73 15.32
CA ASP A 555 -25.33 14.11 15.72
C ASP A 555 -25.75 15.15 14.69
N GLY A 556 -26.40 14.74 13.59
CA GLY A 556 -26.81 15.65 12.50
C GLY A 556 -25.67 16.05 11.57
N ALA A 557 -24.62 15.24 11.50
CA ALA A 557 -23.45 15.52 10.69
C ALA A 557 -23.73 15.56 9.19
N ALA A 558 -22.89 16.26 8.46
CA ALA A 558 -23.14 16.80 7.13
C ALA A 558 -22.80 15.86 5.97
N GLY A 559 -22.34 14.64 6.22
CA GLY A 559 -22.01 13.69 5.15
C GLY A 559 -23.20 13.28 4.31
N ARG A 560 -22.97 13.05 3.02
CA ARG A 560 -24.04 12.61 2.10
C ARG A 560 -24.25 11.11 2.24
N VAL A 561 -25.27 10.68 2.96
CA VAL A 561 -25.66 9.29 3.08
C VAL A 561 -26.98 9.04 2.38
N SER A 562 -27.01 8.12 1.42
CA SER A 562 -28.24 7.60 0.81
C SER A 562 -28.48 6.16 1.25
N LEU A 563 -29.74 5.82 1.51
CA LEU A 563 -30.13 4.47 1.90
C LEU A 563 -31.27 3.98 1.00
N THR A 564 -31.07 2.79 0.42
CA THR A 564 -32.10 2.07 -0.33
C THR A 564 -32.49 0.83 0.46
N LEU A 565 -33.76 0.74 0.83
CA LEU A 565 -34.34 -0.38 1.57
C LEU A 565 -35.21 -1.21 0.62
N GLY A 566 -34.79 -2.44 0.33
CA GLY A 566 -35.53 -3.39 -0.49
C GLY A 566 -36.87 -3.79 0.15
N GLU A 567 -37.76 -4.44 -0.62
CA GLU A 567 -39.15 -4.73 -0.20
C GLU A 567 -39.24 -5.57 1.09
N ASP A 568 -38.37 -6.56 1.24
CA ASP A 568 -38.37 -7.47 2.41
C ASP A 568 -37.37 -7.05 3.50
N CYS A 569 -36.83 -5.84 3.40
CA CYS A 569 -35.81 -5.36 4.31
C CYS A 569 -36.43 -4.49 5.41
N THR A 570 -35.74 -4.43 6.55
CA THR A 570 -36.21 -3.64 7.70
C THR A 570 -35.08 -2.77 8.26
N TRP A 571 -35.43 -1.61 8.80
CA TRP A 571 -34.51 -0.75 9.52
C TRP A 571 -35.09 -0.32 10.87
N LYS A 572 -34.39 -0.62 11.96
CA LYS A 572 -34.70 -0.17 13.31
C LYS A 572 -33.68 0.86 13.77
N LEU A 573 -34.13 2.05 14.12
CA LEU A 573 -33.29 3.13 14.60
C LEU A 573 -32.80 2.86 16.03
N THR A 574 -31.53 3.20 16.31
CA THR A 574 -30.93 3.20 17.64
C THR A 574 -30.52 4.61 18.09
N GLY A 575 -30.71 5.60 17.26
CA GLY A 575 -30.48 7.03 17.43
C GLY A 575 -31.18 7.78 16.29
N ASP A 576 -31.17 9.09 16.33
CA ASP A 576 -31.65 9.89 15.20
C ASP A 576 -30.86 9.53 13.93
N ALA A 577 -31.50 9.64 12.78
CA ALA A 577 -30.87 9.30 11.51
C ALA A 577 -31.04 10.42 10.48
N TRP A 578 -29.90 10.85 9.91
CA TRP A 578 -29.84 11.92 8.94
C TRP A 578 -29.35 11.41 7.59
N LEU A 579 -30.24 11.41 6.60
CA LEU A 579 -29.98 10.98 5.23
C LEU A 579 -30.07 12.14 4.25
N SER A 580 -29.25 12.10 3.20
CA SER A 580 -29.43 12.96 2.03
C SER A 580 -30.51 12.45 1.08
N ALA A 581 -30.74 11.12 1.05
CA ALA A 581 -31.80 10.48 0.27
C ALA A 581 -32.21 9.15 0.89
N PHE A 582 -33.50 8.82 0.77
CA PHE A 582 -34.07 7.52 1.16
C PHE A 582 -34.94 6.98 0.03
N SER A 583 -34.80 5.69 -0.25
CA SER A 583 -35.64 4.95 -1.19
C SER A 583 -36.11 3.66 -0.52
N GLY A 584 -37.42 3.44 -0.45
CA GLY A 584 -38.04 2.27 0.16
C GLY A 584 -39.35 2.60 0.84
N ASP A 585 -39.95 1.60 1.47
CA ASP A 585 -41.20 1.78 2.22
C ASP A 585 -40.88 2.27 3.65
N LEU A 586 -41.35 3.46 3.99
CA LEU A 586 -41.22 4.00 5.35
C LEU A 586 -41.90 3.13 6.42
N SER A 587 -42.89 2.29 6.06
CA SER A 587 -43.51 1.36 7.00
C SER A 587 -42.54 0.28 7.51
N SER A 588 -41.50 -0.02 6.74
CA SER A 588 -40.41 -0.96 7.09
C SER A 588 -39.33 -0.32 7.97
N VAL A 589 -39.45 0.95 8.33
CA VAL A 589 -38.56 1.65 9.24
C VAL A 589 -39.21 1.74 10.61
N ASP A 590 -38.67 1.10 11.63
CA ASP A 590 -39.04 1.25 13.05
C ASP A 590 -38.21 2.38 13.66
N VAL A 591 -38.80 3.53 13.92
CA VAL A 591 -38.08 4.66 14.51
C VAL A 591 -37.74 4.46 15.99
N ASN A 592 -38.40 3.53 16.70
CA ASN A 592 -38.04 3.14 18.07
C ASN A 592 -37.89 4.33 19.04
N GLY A 593 -38.67 5.41 18.82
CA GLY A 593 -38.66 6.63 19.64
C GLY A 593 -37.66 7.70 19.19
N TYR A 594 -36.93 7.51 18.10
CA TYR A 594 -36.02 8.45 17.44
C TYR A 594 -36.67 9.07 16.21
N HIS A 595 -35.93 9.86 15.45
CA HIS A 595 -36.41 10.55 14.28
C HIS A 595 -35.60 10.22 13.03
N LEU A 596 -36.28 10.13 11.89
CA LEU A 596 -35.64 10.00 10.57
C LEU A 596 -35.77 11.32 9.82
N TYR A 597 -34.63 11.88 9.46
CA TYR A 597 -34.53 13.08 8.63
C TYR A 597 -34.01 12.71 7.24
N VAL A 598 -34.66 13.22 6.20
CA VAL A 598 -34.24 13.05 4.81
C VAL A 598 -34.19 14.43 4.15
N ALA A 599 -33.05 14.77 3.57
CA ALA A 599 -32.78 16.09 2.95
C ALA A 599 -33.09 17.27 3.91
N GLY A 600 -32.86 17.08 5.20
CA GLY A 600 -33.10 18.10 6.24
C GLY A 600 -34.52 18.15 6.80
N GLU A 601 -35.47 17.37 6.26
CA GLU A 601 -36.85 17.32 6.73
C GLU A 601 -37.11 16.03 7.53
N GLN A 602 -37.79 16.14 8.67
CA GLN A 602 -38.24 14.97 9.43
C GLN A 602 -39.36 14.26 8.66
N VAL A 603 -39.13 13.00 8.28
CA VAL A 603 -40.09 12.21 7.50
C VAL A 603 -40.76 11.13 8.32
N LYS A 604 -40.17 10.81 9.48
CA LYS A 604 -40.73 9.82 10.41
C LYS A 604 -40.26 10.04 11.86
#